data_0d5401dbd70b186aa4f89a2d80e710cb
#
_entry.id   0d5401dbd70b186aa4f89a2d80e710cb
#
_cell.length_a   1.000
_cell.length_b   1.000
_cell.length_c   1.000
_cell.angle_alpha   90.00
_cell.angle_beta   90.00
_cell.angle_gamma   90.00
#
_symmetry.space_group_name_H-M   'P 1'
#
loop_
_entity.id
_entity.type
_entity.pdbx_description
1 polymer ?
#
loop_
_entity_poly.entity_id
_entity_poly.type
_entity_poly.pdbx_seq_one_letter_code
_entity_poly.pdbx_strand_id
1 'polypeptide(L)'
;MRLRLLLLATLVSPVALAPAAPALAQQAIPATPPAAGAPLGAPAGQTPPPLEVDVTGGISAPMPTQAVTQTAAGSTDQLGRQLAEIVSNDLRNSGLFTPLAHGRMRAIGFPEVTAPAFDYWGGSGAQALVQGYVRANGDGTLTVGCYLYDVSAQTQLTRQGFVVPPSDWRRAGHKCADMVYTRLTGEGAYFDSRVVYVSETGPKGNRIKRLAIMDQDGANSRFLTAGSSIVLTPRFAPNQQSIVYMSYVGKTPAIYVYDIGSGRQRLVVQNVATTFAPRFSPDGRYILFSMAQAGNTDLYRVSAAGGTPQRLTTSPGIDTGGSYSPDGSRIVFESDRSGGQQLYVMNADGSNQQRISFGGGRYATPVWSPRGDLIAFTKIQGAFRIGIMSPSGQGEKLLTNSWQDEGPSWSPNGRVLMFFRQGQGNAGKADLWSVDLTGVNERRVPTPLDGSDPAWGPLRP
;
A
#
# COMPACT_ATOMS: atom_id res chain seq x y z
N MET A 1 -17.22 18.82 31.69
CA MET A 1 -18.06 18.68 30.50
C MET A 1 -17.49 17.54 29.66
N ARG A 2 -18.10 16.35 29.76
CA ARG A 2 -17.57 15.13 29.12
C ARG A 2 -18.08 15.06 27.68
N LEU A 3 -17.19 15.25 26.71
CA LEU A 3 -17.47 15.08 25.29
C LEU A 3 -17.43 13.58 24.97
N ARG A 4 -18.62 12.96 24.78
CA ARG A 4 -18.74 11.58 24.31
C ARG A 4 -18.45 11.58 22.79
N LEU A 5 -17.44 10.83 22.43
CA LEU A 5 -17.16 10.48 21.03
C LEU A 5 -18.32 9.59 20.54
N LEU A 6 -19.15 10.11 19.62
CA LEU A 6 -20.21 9.33 18.98
C LEU A 6 -19.57 8.34 18.01
N LEU A 7 -19.40 7.09 18.45
CA LEU A 7 -19.46 5.96 17.53
C LEU A 7 -20.93 5.83 17.09
N LEU A 8 -21.21 6.00 15.81
CA LEU A 8 -22.52 5.70 15.26
C LEU A 8 -22.79 4.20 15.35
N ALA A 9 -23.41 3.77 16.45
CA ALA A 9 -24.11 2.50 16.55
C ALA A 9 -25.52 2.75 15.99
N THR A 10 -25.82 2.18 14.84
CA THR A 10 -27.17 2.21 14.26
C THR A 10 -28.13 1.37 15.11
N LEU A 11 -29.12 2.02 15.68
CA LEU A 11 -30.29 1.41 16.28
C LEU A 11 -31.11 0.65 15.20
N VAL A 12 -31.34 -0.64 15.49
CA VAL A 12 -32.27 -1.49 14.76
C VAL A 12 -33.67 -1.23 15.31
N SER A 13 -34.59 -0.76 14.48
CA SER A 13 -36.04 -0.78 14.76
C SER A 13 -36.71 -1.90 13.98
N PRO A 14 -37.64 -2.65 14.57
CA PRO A 14 -38.31 -3.75 13.91
C PRO A 14 -39.46 -3.28 13.01
N VAL A 15 -39.47 -3.77 11.77
CA VAL A 15 -40.62 -3.61 10.87
C VAL A 15 -41.42 -4.89 10.83
N ALA A 16 -42.72 -4.73 11.04
CA ALA A 16 -43.74 -5.76 11.07
C ALA A 16 -43.97 -6.40 9.69
N LEU A 17 -44.29 -7.69 9.71
CA LEU A 17 -44.80 -8.48 8.57
C LEU A 17 -46.20 -8.07 8.14
N ALA A 18 -46.48 -8.06 6.84
CA ALA A 18 -47.79 -8.30 6.27
C ALA A 18 -47.64 -8.84 4.81
N PRO A 19 -48.68 -9.51 4.23
CA PRO A 19 -48.50 -10.81 3.58
C PRO A 19 -48.53 -10.82 2.04
N ALA A 20 -48.32 -12.01 1.51
CA ALA A 20 -48.09 -12.40 0.13
C ALA A 20 -49.34 -12.43 -0.79
N ALA A 21 -49.08 -12.46 -2.08
CA ALA A 21 -49.61 -13.20 -3.25
C ALA A 21 -50.34 -12.35 -4.30
N PRO A 22 -50.56 -12.85 -5.57
CA PRO A 22 -49.98 -14.03 -6.20
C PRO A 22 -49.39 -13.81 -7.63
N ALA A 23 -48.85 -14.88 -8.16
CA ALA A 23 -48.25 -15.04 -9.48
C ALA A 23 -49.26 -14.99 -10.65
N LEU A 24 -48.80 -14.63 -11.86
CA LEU A 24 -49.30 -15.12 -13.17
C LEU A 24 -48.27 -14.80 -14.28
N ALA A 25 -47.81 -15.81 -14.90
CA ALA A 25 -47.93 -16.36 -16.25
C ALA A 25 -46.82 -15.96 -17.25
N GLN A 26 -46.20 -17.03 -17.71
CA GLN A 26 -45.35 -17.17 -18.90
C GLN A 26 -46.01 -16.69 -20.18
N GLN A 27 -45.22 -16.08 -21.08
CA GLN A 27 -45.48 -16.23 -22.52
C GLN A 27 -44.15 -16.29 -23.31
N ALA A 28 -44.23 -17.10 -24.38
CA ALA A 28 -43.15 -17.68 -25.14
C ALA A 28 -42.63 -16.78 -26.28
N ILE A 29 -41.44 -17.15 -26.73
CA ILE A 29 -40.64 -16.67 -27.87
C ILE A 29 -41.33 -16.88 -29.21
N PRO A 30 -41.03 -16.09 -30.25
CA PRO A 30 -40.78 -16.69 -31.57
C PRO A 30 -39.40 -16.35 -32.17
N ALA A 31 -38.82 -17.37 -32.81
CA ALA A 31 -37.59 -17.35 -33.57
C ALA A 31 -37.77 -16.68 -34.94
N THR A 32 -36.74 -16.03 -35.44
CA THR A 32 -36.64 -15.57 -36.83
C THR A 32 -35.31 -16.00 -37.47
N PRO A 33 -35.31 -16.41 -38.73
CA PRO A 33 -34.15 -17.03 -39.38
C PRO A 33 -33.20 -16.05 -40.08
N PRO A 34 -32.07 -16.52 -40.66
CA PRO A 34 -30.90 -15.71 -40.94
C PRO A 34 -30.94 -15.06 -42.33
N ALA A 35 -30.31 -13.89 -42.47
CA ALA A 35 -30.04 -13.23 -43.74
C ALA A 35 -28.56 -13.31 -44.11
N ALA A 36 -28.32 -13.47 -45.38
CA ALA A 36 -27.07 -13.77 -46.04
C ALA A 36 -26.17 -12.54 -46.28
N GLY A 37 -24.87 -12.76 -46.20
CA GLY A 37 -23.82 -12.33 -47.12
C GLY A 37 -23.46 -10.85 -47.18
N ALA A 38 -22.25 -10.50 -46.72
CA ALA A 38 -21.43 -9.40 -47.22
C ALA A 38 -19.93 -9.59 -46.85
N PRO A 39 -18.99 -8.92 -47.53
CA PRO A 39 -17.69 -9.48 -47.88
C PRO A 39 -16.59 -9.26 -46.83
N LEU A 40 -15.57 -10.12 -46.93
CA LEU A 40 -14.32 -10.15 -46.16
C LEU A 40 -13.60 -8.78 -46.14
N GLY A 41 -13.62 -8.12 -44.99
CA GLY A 41 -12.70 -7.05 -44.62
C GLY A 41 -11.50 -7.62 -43.86
N ALA A 42 -10.31 -7.08 -44.14
CA ALA A 42 -9.02 -7.47 -43.58
C ALA A 42 -9.01 -7.45 -42.03
N PRO A 43 -8.22 -8.32 -41.36
CA PRO A 43 -8.20 -8.39 -39.92
C PRO A 43 -7.56 -7.12 -39.34
N ALA A 44 -8.33 -6.36 -38.60
CA ALA A 44 -7.83 -5.34 -37.68
C ALA A 44 -7.00 -6.03 -36.58
N GLY A 45 -5.83 -5.50 -36.32
CA GLY A 45 -4.87 -6.04 -35.38
C GLY A 45 -5.51 -6.31 -34.02
N GLN A 46 -5.55 -7.58 -33.65
CA GLN A 46 -5.83 -7.98 -32.28
C GLN A 46 -4.66 -7.54 -31.42
N THR A 47 -4.90 -6.60 -30.53
CA THR A 47 -4.04 -6.38 -29.37
C THR A 47 -3.97 -7.71 -28.62
N PRO A 48 -2.77 -8.30 -28.41
CA PRO A 48 -2.68 -9.53 -27.65
C PRO A 48 -3.29 -9.28 -26.25
N PRO A 49 -4.01 -10.24 -25.68
CA PRO A 49 -4.52 -10.12 -24.32
C PRO A 49 -3.34 -9.87 -23.37
N PRO A 50 -3.50 -9.06 -22.32
CA PRO A 50 -2.44 -8.88 -21.34
C PRO A 50 -2.05 -10.26 -20.82
N LEU A 51 -0.74 -10.54 -20.84
CA LEU A 51 -0.20 -11.76 -20.24
C LEU A 51 -0.62 -11.76 -18.77
N GLU A 52 -1.61 -12.55 -18.42
CA GLU A 52 -1.89 -12.96 -17.06
C GLU A 52 -0.74 -13.87 -16.64
N VAL A 53 0.32 -13.25 -16.10
CA VAL A 53 1.38 -14.01 -15.43
C VAL A 53 0.80 -14.43 -14.08
N ASP A 54 0.24 -15.63 -14.05
CA ASP A 54 -0.13 -16.30 -12.81
C ASP A 54 1.16 -16.60 -12.03
N VAL A 55 1.53 -15.68 -11.10
CA VAL A 55 2.72 -15.82 -10.25
C VAL A 55 2.38 -16.77 -9.09
N THR A 56 1.85 -17.94 -9.39
CA THR A 56 1.69 -19.04 -8.43
C THR A 56 2.97 -19.86 -8.24
N GLY A 57 4.01 -19.60 -9.03
CA GLY A 57 5.35 -20.21 -8.93
C GLY A 57 6.41 -19.20 -8.51
N GLY A 58 6.35 -18.70 -7.28
CA GLY A 58 7.49 -17.96 -6.72
C GLY A 58 8.77 -18.82 -6.76
N ILE A 59 9.94 -18.22 -7.01
CA ILE A 59 11.23 -18.90 -6.92
C ILE A 59 11.42 -19.33 -5.45
N SER A 60 10.94 -20.51 -5.09
CA SER A 60 11.06 -21.06 -3.75
C SER A 60 12.44 -21.66 -3.46
N ALA A 61 13.37 -21.52 -4.40
CA ALA A 61 14.71 -22.04 -4.26
C ALA A 61 15.60 -21.15 -3.37
N PRO A 62 16.51 -21.75 -2.60
CA PRO A 62 17.44 -21.04 -1.75
C PRO A 62 18.28 -20.02 -2.54
N MET A 63 18.31 -18.77 -2.06
CA MET A 63 19.11 -17.69 -2.62
C MET A 63 20.08 -17.18 -1.55
N PRO A 64 21.39 -17.46 -1.64
CA PRO A 64 22.36 -16.86 -0.73
C PRO A 64 22.55 -15.37 -1.07
N THR A 65 22.52 -14.55 -0.04
CA THR A 65 22.85 -13.13 -0.12
C THR A 65 24.09 -12.87 0.71
N GLN A 66 25.17 -12.46 0.08
CA GLN A 66 26.42 -12.13 0.76
C GLN A 66 26.94 -10.75 0.37
N ALA A 67 27.41 -10.00 1.34
CA ALA A 67 28.16 -8.78 1.13
C ALA A 67 29.54 -8.89 1.79
N VAL A 68 30.55 -8.46 1.06
CA VAL A 68 31.93 -8.45 1.50
C VAL A 68 32.41 -7.02 1.62
N THR A 69 33.27 -6.78 2.58
CA THR A 69 33.83 -5.48 2.81
C THR A 69 35.24 -5.40 2.24
N GLN A 70 35.53 -4.28 1.61
CA GLN A 70 36.85 -3.93 1.17
C GLN A 70 37.32 -2.69 1.93
N THR A 71 38.09 -2.90 3.01
CA THR A 71 38.86 -1.80 3.63
C THR A 71 39.99 -2.29 4.50
N ALA A 72 40.96 -1.40 4.65
CA ALA A 72 42.04 -1.50 5.61
C ALA A 72 41.60 -1.18 7.07
N ALA A 73 40.30 -1.04 7.37
CA ALA A 73 39.82 -0.70 8.71
C ALA A 73 38.49 -1.44 8.97
N GLY A 74 38.39 -2.25 10.00
CA GLY A 74 37.31 -3.16 10.40
C GLY A 74 35.90 -2.60 10.61
N SER A 75 35.61 -1.36 10.25
CA SER A 75 34.30 -0.73 10.43
C SER A 75 33.29 -1.06 9.33
N THR A 76 33.73 -1.49 8.14
CA THR A 76 32.83 -1.81 7.01
C THR A 76 32.40 -3.28 6.98
N ASP A 77 33.07 -4.18 7.71
CA ASP A 77 32.68 -5.60 7.77
C ASP A 77 31.31 -5.81 8.43
N GLN A 78 31.05 -5.08 9.49
CA GLN A 78 29.74 -5.10 10.14
C GLN A 78 28.67 -4.56 9.21
N LEU A 79 28.96 -3.46 8.51
CA LEU A 79 28.04 -2.84 7.57
C LEU A 79 27.73 -3.76 6.38
N GLY A 80 28.73 -4.47 5.87
CA GLY A 80 28.53 -5.48 4.81
C GLY A 80 27.57 -6.58 5.24
N ARG A 81 27.71 -7.11 6.46
CA ARG A 81 26.77 -8.09 7.01
C ARG A 81 25.37 -7.54 7.17
N GLN A 82 25.22 -6.34 7.67
CA GLN A 82 23.93 -5.66 7.82
C GLN A 82 23.25 -5.39 6.48
N LEU A 83 24.01 -5.02 5.44
CA LEU A 83 23.48 -4.87 4.08
C LEU A 83 22.96 -6.19 3.54
N ALA A 84 23.70 -7.29 3.70
CA ALA A 84 23.25 -8.61 3.29
C ALA A 84 21.99 -9.06 4.04
N GLU A 85 21.88 -8.72 5.31
CA GLU A 85 20.67 -8.96 6.12
C GLU A 85 19.45 -8.22 5.58
N ILE A 86 19.60 -6.92 5.24
CA ILE A 86 18.50 -6.12 4.66
C ILE A 86 18.03 -6.77 3.36
N VAL A 87 18.94 -7.06 2.44
CA VAL A 87 18.60 -7.68 1.16
C VAL A 87 17.90 -9.03 1.37
N SER A 88 18.42 -9.88 2.26
CA SER A 88 17.81 -11.18 2.57
C SER A 88 16.41 -11.04 3.19
N ASN A 89 16.24 -10.06 4.09
CA ASN A 89 14.96 -9.83 4.73
C ASN A 89 13.91 -9.27 3.75
N ASP A 90 14.29 -8.32 2.91
CA ASP A 90 13.40 -7.76 1.90
C ASP A 90 12.92 -8.85 0.93
N LEU A 91 13.85 -9.63 0.39
CA LEU A 91 13.53 -10.73 -0.52
C LEU A 91 12.64 -11.79 0.15
N ARG A 92 12.96 -12.20 1.38
CA ARG A 92 12.12 -13.12 2.16
C ARG A 92 10.73 -12.55 2.39
N ASN A 93 10.66 -11.28 2.77
CA ASN A 93 9.41 -10.59 3.09
C ASN A 93 8.50 -10.40 1.87
N SER A 94 9.03 -10.47 0.64
CA SER A 94 8.22 -10.48 -0.57
C SER A 94 7.39 -11.76 -0.74
N GLY A 95 7.75 -12.85 -0.03
CA GLY A 95 7.12 -14.16 -0.17
C GLY A 95 7.55 -14.95 -1.41
N LEU A 96 8.38 -14.36 -2.29
CA LEU A 96 8.78 -14.97 -3.56
C LEU A 96 10.16 -15.66 -3.50
N PHE A 97 10.91 -15.43 -2.43
CA PHE A 97 12.28 -15.93 -2.29
C PHE A 97 12.49 -16.61 -0.95
N THR A 98 13.35 -17.62 -0.95
CA THR A 98 13.82 -18.31 0.24
C THR A 98 15.33 -18.11 0.40
N PRO A 99 15.79 -17.02 1.04
CA PRO A 99 17.22 -16.82 1.29
C PRO A 99 17.80 -17.94 2.15
N LEU A 100 19.04 -18.37 1.83
CA LEU A 100 19.75 -19.31 2.68
C LEU A 100 20.04 -18.72 4.05
N ALA A 101 19.97 -19.56 5.09
CA ALA A 101 20.27 -19.13 6.45
C ALA A 101 21.72 -18.63 6.59
N HIS A 102 21.93 -17.51 7.26
CA HIS A 102 23.24 -16.88 7.44
C HIS A 102 24.32 -17.81 8.01
N GLY A 103 23.95 -18.77 8.86
CA GLY A 103 24.87 -19.75 9.44
C GLY A 103 25.50 -20.74 8.45
N ARG A 104 25.03 -20.78 7.20
CA ARG A 104 25.59 -21.59 6.11
C ARG A 104 26.44 -20.78 5.13
N MET A 105 26.55 -19.47 5.34
CA MET A 105 27.34 -18.59 4.48
C MET A 105 28.79 -18.54 4.96
N ARG A 106 29.73 -18.79 4.05
CA ARG A 106 31.15 -18.57 4.32
C ARG A 106 31.54 -17.11 4.06
N ALA A 107 32.55 -16.64 4.74
CA ALA A 107 33.17 -15.36 4.39
C ALA A 107 33.79 -15.46 2.98
N ILE A 108 33.61 -14.43 2.17
CA ILE A 108 34.22 -14.34 0.84
C ILE A 108 35.15 -13.14 0.76
N GLY A 109 36.18 -13.24 -0.07
CA GLY A 109 37.07 -12.11 -0.38
C GLY A 109 36.49 -11.24 -1.51
N PHE A 110 36.96 -10.00 -1.63
CA PHE A 110 36.51 -9.08 -2.68
C PHE A 110 36.65 -9.67 -4.11
N PRO A 111 37.74 -10.38 -4.48
CA PRO A 111 37.85 -10.99 -5.82
C PRO A 111 36.70 -11.93 -6.14
N GLU A 112 36.16 -12.63 -5.13
CA GLU A 112 35.06 -13.56 -5.32
C GLU A 112 33.72 -12.88 -5.60
N VAL A 113 33.57 -11.60 -5.27
CA VAL A 113 32.36 -10.82 -5.62
C VAL A 113 32.15 -10.77 -7.14
N THR A 114 33.23 -10.72 -7.91
CA THR A 114 33.20 -10.67 -9.38
C THR A 114 33.52 -11.98 -10.06
N ALA A 115 34.03 -12.97 -9.32
CA ALA A 115 34.36 -14.31 -9.79
C ALA A 115 33.85 -15.36 -8.78
N PRO A 116 32.53 -15.58 -8.70
CA PRO A 116 31.93 -16.46 -7.69
C PRO A 116 32.38 -17.91 -7.78
N ALA A 117 32.48 -18.57 -6.63
CA ALA A 117 32.68 -20.01 -6.55
C ALA A 117 31.36 -20.76 -6.83
N PHE A 118 30.93 -20.81 -8.09
CA PHE A 118 29.61 -21.33 -8.49
C PHE A 118 29.40 -22.78 -8.04
N ASP A 119 30.43 -23.67 -8.10
CA ASP A 119 30.33 -25.07 -7.67
C ASP A 119 29.96 -25.16 -6.18
N TYR A 120 30.53 -24.31 -5.34
CA TYR A 120 30.21 -24.27 -3.92
C TYR A 120 28.72 -23.87 -3.70
N TRP A 121 28.25 -22.84 -4.42
CA TRP A 121 26.89 -22.35 -4.27
C TRP A 121 25.86 -23.32 -4.87
N GLY A 122 26.15 -23.93 -6.01
CA GLY A 122 25.34 -24.99 -6.60
C GLY A 122 25.21 -26.19 -5.68
N GLY A 123 26.33 -26.63 -5.06
CA GLY A 123 26.34 -27.70 -4.05
C GLY A 123 25.50 -27.34 -2.79
N SER A 124 25.29 -26.07 -2.51
CA SER A 124 24.40 -25.60 -1.43
C SER A 124 22.94 -25.54 -1.84
N GLY A 125 22.59 -25.84 -3.10
CA GLY A 125 21.25 -25.79 -3.66
C GLY A 125 20.80 -24.40 -4.08
N ALA A 126 21.71 -23.43 -4.19
CA ALA A 126 21.39 -22.08 -4.63
C ALA A 126 21.09 -22.04 -6.14
N GLN A 127 19.99 -21.40 -6.54
CA GLN A 127 19.68 -21.12 -7.96
C GLN A 127 20.18 -19.73 -8.37
N ALA A 128 20.05 -18.77 -7.49
CA ALA A 128 20.55 -17.42 -7.71
C ALA A 128 21.47 -17.02 -6.55
N LEU A 129 22.47 -16.19 -6.85
CA LEU A 129 23.45 -15.73 -5.87
C LEU A 129 23.51 -14.22 -5.91
N VAL A 130 23.30 -13.59 -4.76
CA VAL A 130 23.51 -12.16 -4.58
C VAL A 130 24.82 -11.96 -3.81
N GLN A 131 25.76 -11.25 -4.42
CA GLN A 131 27.01 -10.87 -3.80
C GLN A 131 27.23 -9.36 -3.90
N GLY A 132 27.99 -8.82 -2.97
CA GLY A 132 28.24 -7.38 -2.97
C GLY A 132 29.43 -6.99 -2.12
N TYR A 133 29.72 -5.69 -2.13
CA TYR A 133 30.72 -5.10 -1.28
C TYR A 133 30.28 -3.72 -0.79
N VAL A 134 30.85 -3.26 0.29
CA VAL A 134 30.78 -1.87 0.75
C VAL A 134 32.18 -1.30 0.93
N ARG A 135 32.39 -0.08 0.44
CA ARG A 135 33.67 0.64 0.52
C ARG A 135 33.41 2.07 0.98
N ALA A 136 34.20 2.52 1.95
CA ALA A 136 34.25 3.93 2.31
C ALA A 136 35.07 4.71 1.27
N ASN A 137 34.53 5.83 0.79
CA ASN A 137 35.20 6.71 -0.16
C ASN A 137 35.93 7.84 0.58
N GLY A 138 36.94 8.44 -0.09
CA GLY A 138 37.72 9.52 0.47
C GLY A 138 36.93 10.82 0.71
N ASP A 139 35.77 10.98 0.10
CA ASP A 139 34.83 12.10 0.30
C ASP A 139 33.82 11.87 1.44
N GLY A 140 33.97 10.77 2.18
CA GLY A 140 33.08 10.42 3.29
C GLY A 140 31.81 9.70 2.89
N THR A 141 31.58 9.42 1.60
CA THR A 141 30.46 8.61 1.14
C THR A 141 30.78 7.11 1.19
N LEU A 142 29.75 6.28 1.00
CA LEU A 142 29.88 4.83 0.85
C LEU A 142 29.55 4.42 -0.59
N THR A 143 30.36 3.54 -1.16
CA THR A 143 30.02 2.81 -2.38
C THR A 143 29.56 1.41 -2.00
N VAL A 144 28.34 1.04 -2.39
CA VAL A 144 27.78 -0.30 -2.25
C VAL A 144 27.64 -0.92 -3.63
N GLY A 145 28.37 -1.99 -3.90
CA GLY A 145 28.25 -2.78 -5.13
C GLY A 145 27.34 -3.98 -4.88
N CYS A 146 26.41 -4.24 -5.79
CA CYS A 146 25.47 -5.33 -5.74
C CYS A 146 25.49 -6.09 -7.06
N TYR A 147 25.65 -7.42 -7.00
CA TYR A 147 25.76 -8.34 -8.14
C TYR A 147 24.78 -9.48 -7.97
N LEU A 148 24.10 -9.84 -9.05
CA LEU A 148 23.20 -10.98 -9.10
C LEU A 148 23.71 -11.95 -10.17
N TYR A 149 23.80 -13.22 -9.79
CA TYR A 149 24.25 -14.32 -10.66
C TYR A 149 23.21 -15.42 -10.74
N ASP A 150 23.12 -16.06 -11.90
CA ASP A 150 22.53 -17.37 -12.07
C ASP A 150 23.60 -18.41 -11.74
N VAL A 151 23.35 -19.26 -10.75
CA VAL A 151 24.31 -20.27 -10.28
C VAL A 151 24.42 -21.42 -11.26
N SER A 152 23.31 -21.83 -11.88
CA SER A 152 23.25 -22.95 -12.81
C SER A 152 23.94 -22.58 -14.13
N ALA A 153 23.65 -21.40 -14.65
CA ALA A 153 24.27 -20.90 -15.89
C ALA A 153 25.67 -20.33 -15.67
N GLN A 154 26.10 -20.15 -14.43
CA GLN A 154 27.38 -19.54 -14.03
C GLN A 154 27.59 -18.16 -14.65
N THR A 155 26.52 -17.36 -14.77
CA THR A 155 26.52 -16.07 -15.45
C THR A 155 26.03 -14.95 -14.53
N GLN A 156 26.57 -13.74 -14.77
CA GLN A 156 26.06 -12.53 -14.14
C GLN A 156 24.76 -12.10 -14.82
N LEU A 157 23.68 -12.02 -14.05
CA LEU A 157 22.38 -11.54 -14.54
C LEU A 157 22.27 -10.02 -14.55
N THR A 158 22.80 -9.35 -13.53
CA THR A 158 22.84 -7.90 -13.43
C THR A 158 23.80 -7.44 -12.33
N ARG A 159 24.18 -6.18 -12.36
CA ARG A 159 24.94 -5.50 -11.29
C ARG A 159 24.57 -4.04 -11.20
N GLN A 160 24.68 -3.47 -10.02
CA GLN A 160 24.49 -2.04 -9.80
C GLN A 160 25.38 -1.56 -8.65
N GLY A 161 25.88 -0.31 -8.77
CA GLY A 161 26.61 0.39 -7.72
C GLY A 161 25.79 1.57 -7.22
N PHE A 162 25.84 1.79 -5.89
CA PHE A 162 25.16 2.90 -5.24
C PHE A 162 26.19 3.70 -4.45
N VAL A 163 26.22 5.02 -4.66
CA VAL A 163 27.01 5.93 -3.83
C VAL A 163 26.01 6.66 -2.93
N VAL A 164 26.19 6.51 -1.63
CA VAL A 164 25.26 7.06 -0.62
C VAL A 164 26.02 7.70 0.54
N PRO A 165 25.47 8.73 1.20
CA PRO A 165 25.98 9.18 2.47
C PRO A 165 25.85 8.06 3.52
N PRO A 166 26.72 8.02 4.56
CA PRO A 166 26.67 7.00 5.61
C PRO A 166 25.31 6.89 6.31
N SER A 167 24.54 7.98 6.42
CA SER A 167 23.18 7.97 6.97
C SER A 167 22.18 7.15 6.15
N ASP A 168 22.44 6.98 4.86
CA ASP A 168 21.52 6.37 3.90
C ASP A 168 21.92 4.94 3.50
N TRP A 169 22.85 4.32 4.23
CA TRP A 169 23.38 3.00 3.93
C TRP A 169 22.28 1.92 3.77
N ARG A 170 21.20 2.01 4.56
CA ARG A 170 20.08 1.07 4.45
C ARG A 170 19.38 1.17 3.08
N ARG A 171 19.25 2.40 2.52
CA ARG A 171 18.70 2.61 1.19
C ARG A 171 19.46 1.81 0.12
N ALA A 172 20.79 1.76 0.21
CA ALA A 172 21.57 0.95 -0.72
C ALA A 172 21.22 -0.55 -0.62
N GLY A 173 20.94 -1.07 0.58
CA GLY A 173 20.44 -2.43 0.79
C GLY A 173 19.08 -2.64 0.13
N HIS A 174 18.11 -1.76 0.39
CA HIS A 174 16.78 -1.82 -0.24
C HIS A 174 16.84 -1.70 -1.77
N LYS A 175 17.67 -0.79 -2.31
CA LYS A 175 17.89 -0.68 -3.77
C LYS A 175 18.54 -1.93 -4.36
N CYS A 176 19.44 -2.58 -3.64
CA CYS A 176 19.98 -3.89 -4.04
C CYS A 176 18.88 -4.95 -4.09
N ALA A 177 18.03 -5.03 -3.06
CA ALA A 177 16.89 -5.93 -3.05
C ALA A 177 15.91 -5.64 -4.20
N ASP A 178 15.62 -4.37 -4.47
CA ASP A 178 14.80 -3.93 -5.61
C ASP A 178 15.38 -4.37 -6.96
N MET A 179 16.70 -4.22 -7.15
CA MET A 179 17.39 -4.68 -8.37
C MET A 179 17.22 -6.20 -8.57
N VAL A 180 17.43 -6.97 -7.51
CA VAL A 180 17.28 -8.44 -7.53
C VAL A 180 15.85 -8.84 -7.80
N TYR A 181 14.92 -8.27 -7.06
CA TYR A 181 13.48 -8.52 -7.17
C TYR A 181 12.99 -8.24 -8.60
N THR A 182 13.25 -7.04 -9.09
CA THR A 182 12.82 -6.63 -10.44
C THR A 182 13.43 -7.54 -11.52
N ARG A 183 14.72 -7.87 -11.40
CA ARG A 183 15.38 -8.71 -12.41
C ARG A 183 14.86 -10.14 -12.47
N LEU A 184 14.47 -10.71 -11.32
CA LEU A 184 14.03 -12.12 -11.25
C LEU A 184 12.52 -12.29 -11.42
N THR A 185 11.72 -11.28 -11.06
CA THR A 185 10.26 -11.39 -11.12
C THR A 185 9.64 -10.65 -12.31
N GLY A 186 10.34 -9.68 -12.90
CA GLY A 186 9.78 -8.75 -13.87
C GLY A 186 8.88 -7.67 -13.27
N GLU A 187 8.64 -7.71 -11.95
CA GLU A 187 7.79 -6.75 -11.25
C GLU A 187 8.53 -5.46 -10.90
N GLY A 188 7.78 -4.39 -10.68
CA GLY A 188 8.36 -3.10 -10.24
C GLY A 188 8.97 -3.16 -8.85
N ALA A 189 9.93 -2.29 -8.59
CA ALA A 189 10.57 -2.10 -7.29
C ALA A 189 9.59 -1.61 -6.22
N TYR A 190 9.88 -1.86 -4.92
CA TYR A 190 9.08 -1.32 -3.82
C TYR A 190 9.80 -1.24 -2.45
N PHE A 191 11.00 -1.80 -2.32
CA PHE A 191 11.70 -1.86 -1.02
C PHE A 191 12.29 -0.51 -0.60
N ASP A 192 12.88 0.29 -1.52
CA ASP A 192 13.37 1.64 -1.17
C ASP A 192 12.22 2.64 -1.06
N SER A 193 11.31 2.39 -0.12
CA SER A 193 10.13 3.20 0.16
C SER A 193 9.92 3.40 1.66
N ARG A 194 9.02 4.32 2.01
CA ARG A 194 8.70 4.64 3.42
C ARG A 194 7.21 4.45 3.67
N VAL A 195 6.89 4.24 4.94
CA VAL A 195 5.53 4.20 5.45
C VAL A 195 5.34 5.33 6.45
N VAL A 196 4.28 6.11 6.28
CA VAL A 196 3.77 7.00 7.32
C VAL A 196 2.58 6.31 7.99
N TYR A 197 2.47 6.44 9.30
CA TYR A 197 1.40 5.82 10.07
C TYR A 197 1.06 6.65 11.30
N VAL A 198 -0.04 6.32 11.96
CA VAL A 198 -0.40 6.88 13.27
C VAL A 198 0.15 5.98 14.35
N SER A 199 1.15 6.46 15.08
CA SER A 199 1.66 5.78 16.28
C SER A 199 0.81 6.13 17.48
N GLU A 200 0.39 5.11 18.24
CA GLU A 200 -0.55 5.26 19.34
C GLU A 200 0.04 4.80 20.67
N THR A 201 -0.23 5.56 21.74
CA THR A 201 0.14 5.21 23.12
C THR A 201 -0.97 5.56 24.09
N GLY A 202 -0.96 4.92 25.26
CA GLY A 202 -1.95 5.17 26.31
C GLY A 202 -3.18 4.27 26.23
N PRO A 203 -4.09 4.36 27.22
CA PRO A 203 -5.28 3.52 27.30
C PRO A 203 -6.29 3.86 26.18
N LYS A 204 -7.10 2.88 25.80
CA LYS A 204 -8.05 2.97 24.67
C LYS A 204 -8.96 4.22 24.68
N GLY A 205 -9.34 4.72 25.85
CA GLY A 205 -10.18 5.91 26.00
C GLY A 205 -9.42 7.25 25.99
N ASN A 206 -8.08 7.22 26.02
CA ASN A 206 -7.24 8.42 26.07
C ASN A 206 -5.90 8.18 25.34
N ARG A 207 -5.99 7.81 24.06
CA ARG A 207 -4.80 7.55 23.23
C ARG A 207 -4.14 8.85 22.78
N ILE A 208 -2.82 8.92 22.95
CA ILE A 208 -1.98 9.91 22.30
C ILE A 208 -1.64 9.38 20.92
N LYS A 209 -1.96 10.14 19.89
CA LYS A 209 -1.74 9.82 18.49
C LYS A 209 -0.71 10.75 17.87
N ARG A 210 0.32 10.16 17.23
CA ARG A 210 1.40 10.90 16.58
C ARG A 210 1.56 10.44 15.14
N LEU A 211 1.85 11.36 14.24
CA LEU A 211 2.39 10.96 12.94
C LEU A 211 3.78 10.38 13.17
N ALA A 212 4.03 9.22 12.61
CA ALA A 212 5.34 8.57 12.58
C ALA A 212 5.68 8.14 11.14
N ILE A 213 6.95 8.09 10.83
CA ILE A 213 7.48 7.63 9.54
C ILE A 213 8.57 6.60 9.77
N MET A 214 8.64 5.59 8.91
CA MET A 214 9.63 4.50 8.97
C MET A 214 9.98 4.01 7.57
N ASP A 215 11.03 3.21 7.43
CA ASP A 215 11.28 2.41 6.23
C ASP A 215 10.19 1.32 6.13
N GLN A 216 9.99 0.76 4.94
CA GLN A 216 8.90 -0.21 4.72
C GLN A 216 9.00 -1.49 5.57
N ASP A 217 10.19 -1.80 6.05
CA ASP A 217 10.47 -2.96 6.92
C ASP A 217 10.31 -2.67 8.43
N GLY A 218 9.91 -1.44 8.80
CA GLY A 218 9.71 -0.99 10.19
C GLY A 218 10.93 -0.32 10.80
N ALA A 219 12.08 -0.31 10.14
CA ALA A 219 13.27 0.34 10.64
C ALA A 219 13.19 1.88 10.54
N ASN A 220 14.12 2.57 11.20
CA ASN A 220 14.23 4.02 11.19
C ASN A 220 12.95 4.77 11.60
N SER A 221 12.11 4.14 12.42
CA SER A 221 10.87 4.76 12.89
C SER A 221 11.15 6.01 13.72
N ARG A 222 10.51 7.12 13.36
CA ARG A 222 10.60 8.38 14.10
C ARG A 222 9.27 9.13 14.10
N PHE A 223 9.00 9.88 15.15
CA PHE A 223 7.82 10.74 15.22
C PHE A 223 8.01 11.99 14.36
N LEU A 224 6.94 12.40 13.71
CA LEU A 224 6.84 13.66 12.97
C LEU A 224 6.09 14.74 13.78
N THR A 225 5.22 14.32 14.70
CA THR A 225 4.44 15.24 15.56
C THR A 225 4.60 14.88 17.04
N ALA A 226 4.44 15.87 17.92
CA ALA A 226 4.62 15.70 19.36
C ALA A 226 3.48 14.93 20.06
N GLY A 227 2.29 14.82 19.45
CA GLY A 227 1.11 14.18 20.05
C GLY A 227 0.27 15.11 20.92
N SER A 228 0.44 16.42 20.79
CA SER A 228 -0.37 17.43 21.46
C SER A 228 -1.80 17.54 20.89
N SER A 229 -2.03 16.99 19.72
CA SER A 229 -3.31 16.95 19.02
C SER A 229 -3.53 15.57 18.42
N ILE A 230 -4.80 15.14 18.32
CA ILE A 230 -5.15 13.91 17.61
C ILE A 230 -4.82 14.09 16.12
N VAL A 231 -4.13 13.14 15.54
CA VAL A 231 -3.80 13.04 14.11
C VAL A 231 -4.35 11.75 13.55
N LEU A 232 -4.87 11.75 12.31
CA LEU A 232 -5.49 10.59 11.67
C LEU A 232 -5.26 10.62 10.16
N THR A 233 -5.39 9.46 9.54
CA THR A 233 -5.44 9.25 8.09
C THR A 233 -4.33 9.95 7.30
N PRO A 234 -3.04 9.79 7.67
CA PRO A 234 -1.95 10.38 6.91
C PRO A 234 -1.84 9.75 5.52
N ARG A 235 -1.44 10.54 4.52
CA ARG A 235 -1.17 10.07 3.15
C ARG A 235 -0.01 10.86 2.56
N PHE A 236 0.91 10.16 1.87
CA PHE A 236 1.99 10.81 1.15
C PHE A 236 1.48 11.63 -0.02
N ALA A 237 2.16 12.74 -0.29
CA ALA A 237 2.10 13.40 -1.58
C ALA A 237 2.91 12.59 -2.61
N PRO A 238 2.58 12.69 -3.92
CA PRO A 238 3.32 11.99 -4.97
C PRO A 238 4.83 12.32 -5.01
N ASN A 239 5.20 13.54 -4.59
CA ASN A 239 6.60 13.99 -4.49
C ASN A 239 7.35 13.42 -3.28
N GLN A 240 6.70 12.67 -2.39
CA GLN A 240 7.24 12.08 -1.15
C GLN A 240 7.81 13.07 -0.12
N GLN A 241 7.70 14.37 -0.38
CA GLN A 241 8.23 15.41 0.52
C GLN A 241 7.17 15.87 1.53
N SER A 242 5.91 15.58 1.24
CA SER A 242 4.80 16.06 2.05
C SER A 242 3.83 14.94 2.42
N ILE A 243 3.14 15.14 3.54
CA ILE A 243 2.09 14.25 4.06
C ILE A 243 0.86 15.10 4.29
N VAL A 244 -0.28 14.73 3.69
CA VAL A 244 -1.58 15.28 4.06
C VAL A 244 -2.19 14.43 5.17
N TYR A 245 -2.83 15.05 6.14
CA TYR A 245 -3.45 14.37 7.28
C TYR A 245 -4.56 15.23 7.90
N MET A 246 -5.41 14.60 8.68
CA MET A 246 -6.39 15.27 9.53
C MET A 246 -5.84 15.47 10.93
N SER A 247 -6.10 16.63 11.55
CA SER A 247 -5.74 16.91 12.94
C SER A 247 -6.77 17.76 13.66
N TYR A 248 -6.88 17.53 14.98
CA TYR A 248 -7.66 18.33 15.91
C TYR A 248 -6.74 19.32 16.66
N VAL A 249 -6.10 20.26 15.94
CA VAL A 249 -5.30 21.33 16.57
C VAL A 249 -6.20 22.31 17.33
N GLY A 250 -7.48 22.35 17.03
CA GLY A 250 -8.50 23.12 17.71
C GLY A 250 -9.67 22.24 18.15
N LYS A 251 -10.87 22.84 18.20
CA LYS A 251 -12.12 22.12 18.56
C LYS A 251 -12.71 21.32 17.40
N THR A 252 -12.40 21.69 16.16
CA THR A 252 -12.87 21.05 14.93
C THR A 252 -11.72 20.41 14.17
N PRO A 253 -11.92 19.26 13.53
CA PRO A 253 -10.90 18.65 12.70
C PRO A 253 -10.63 19.50 11.46
N ALA A 254 -9.37 19.59 11.08
CA ALA A 254 -8.90 20.32 9.92
C ALA A 254 -7.86 19.49 9.13
N ILE A 255 -7.68 19.82 7.86
CA ILE A 255 -6.72 19.16 6.98
C ILE A 255 -5.45 19.98 6.91
N TYR A 256 -4.34 19.32 7.19
CA TYR A 256 -2.99 19.86 7.18
C TYR A 256 -2.12 19.17 6.16
N VAL A 257 -1.12 19.85 5.67
CA VAL A 257 0.04 19.29 4.95
C VAL A 257 1.26 19.50 5.80
N TYR A 258 2.00 18.41 6.06
CA TYR A 258 3.28 18.38 6.77
C TYR A 258 4.41 18.20 5.76
N ASP A 259 5.41 19.08 5.80
CA ASP A 259 6.64 18.96 5.03
C ASP A 259 7.68 18.17 5.81
N ILE A 260 8.13 17.04 5.25
CA ILE A 260 8.99 16.08 5.95
C ILE A 260 10.39 16.63 6.16
N GLY A 261 10.89 17.46 5.24
CA GLY A 261 12.23 18.02 5.28
C GLY A 261 12.36 19.14 6.32
N SER A 262 11.43 20.08 6.30
CA SER A 262 11.47 21.25 7.21
C SER A 262 10.74 21.02 8.54
N GLY A 263 9.93 19.98 8.66
CA GLY A 263 9.09 19.75 9.83
C GLY A 263 7.91 20.72 9.98
N ARG A 264 7.65 21.56 8.96
CA ARG A 264 6.58 22.56 9.01
C ARG A 264 5.24 21.94 8.62
N GLN A 265 4.19 22.40 9.31
CA GLN A 265 2.82 22.05 8.96
C GLN A 265 2.06 23.29 8.47
N ARG A 266 1.23 23.08 7.47
CA ARG A 266 0.39 24.12 6.86
C ARG A 266 -1.07 23.68 6.85
N LEU A 267 -1.95 24.54 7.31
CA LEU A 267 -3.39 24.37 7.22
C LEU A 267 -3.83 24.48 5.74
N VAL A 268 -4.64 23.55 5.27
CA VAL A 268 -5.20 23.55 3.90
C VAL A 268 -6.70 23.81 3.92
N VAL A 269 -7.43 23.08 4.77
CA VAL A 269 -8.87 23.21 4.92
C VAL A 269 -9.20 23.35 6.41
N GLN A 270 -9.79 24.47 6.75
CA GLN A 270 -10.46 24.68 8.03
C GLN A 270 -11.88 25.13 7.76
N ASN A 271 -12.86 24.41 8.26
CA ASN A 271 -14.26 24.77 8.17
C ASN A 271 -14.93 24.54 9.53
N VAL A 272 -16.13 25.09 9.70
CA VAL A 272 -17.03 24.76 10.82
C VAL A 272 -17.55 23.31 10.73
N ALA A 273 -17.44 22.70 9.53
CA ALA A 273 -17.83 21.33 9.24
C ALA A 273 -16.69 20.35 9.56
N THR A 274 -17.05 19.09 9.84
CA THR A 274 -16.08 18.02 10.07
C THR A 274 -15.46 17.57 8.74
N THR A 275 -14.12 17.69 8.61
CA THR A 275 -13.36 17.24 7.42
C THR A 275 -12.47 16.05 7.76
N PHE A 276 -12.39 15.03 6.87
CA PHE A 276 -11.63 13.81 7.12
C PHE A 276 -11.23 13.08 5.84
N ALA A 277 -10.41 12.02 5.99
CA ALA A 277 -9.91 11.13 4.94
C ALA A 277 -9.25 11.86 3.75
N PRO A 278 -8.29 12.78 3.97
CA PRO A 278 -7.66 13.51 2.88
C PRO A 278 -6.70 12.64 2.07
N ARG A 279 -6.63 12.86 0.75
CA ARG A 279 -5.67 12.26 -0.18
C ARG A 279 -5.26 13.24 -1.26
N PHE A 280 -3.99 13.18 -1.68
CA PHE A 280 -3.55 13.92 -2.86
C PHE A 280 -4.08 13.29 -4.15
N SER A 281 -4.30 14.13 -5.17
CA SER A 281 -4.37 13.68 -6.56
C SER A 281 -3.00 13.16 -7.04
N PRO A 282 -2.93 12.28 -8.06
CA PRO A 282 -1.67 11.72 -8.54
C PRO A 282 -0.67 12.75 -9.03
N ASP A 283 -1.15 13.90 -9.52
CA ASP A 283 -0.32 15.03 -9.94
C ASP A 283 0.06 15.98 -8.80
N GLY A 284 -0.43 15.72 -7.57
CA GLY A 284 -0.17 16.53 -6.38
C GLY A 284 -0.85 17.89 -6.34
N ARG A 285 -1.67 18.26 -7.33
CA ARG A 285 -2.28 19.60 -7.43
C ARG A 285 -3.51 19.77 -6.55
N TYR A 286 -4.22 18.68 -6.25
CA TYR A 286 -5.44 18.70 -5.48
C TYR A 286 -5.35 17.80 -4.25
N ILE A 287 -6.17 18.12 -3.24
CA ILE A 287 -6.48 17.26 -2.10
C ILE A 287 -7.97 16.94 -2.17
N LEU A 288 -8.27 15.63 -2.29
CA LEU A 288 -9.59 15.05 -2.16
C LEU A 288 -9.85 14.76 -0.68
N PHE A 289 -11.06 15.04 -0.18
CA PHE A 289 -11.41 14.80 1.21
C PHE A 289 -12.92 14.67 1.38
N SER A 290 -13.34 14.14 2.51
CA SER A 290 -14.75 14.06 2.90
C SER A 290 -15.08 15.22 3.84
N MET A 291 -16.28 15.82 3.69
CA MET A 291 -16.76 16.87 4.56
C MET A 291 -18.22 16.62 4.95
N ALA A 292 -18.46 16.59 6.27
CA ALA A 292 -19.80 16.49 6.83
C ALA A 292 -20.35 17.89 7.06
N GLN A 293 -21.41 18.28 6.34
CA GLN A 293 -22.06 19.58 6.43
C GLN A 293 -23.57 19.43 6.32
N ALA A 294 -24.31 20.18 7.14
CA ALA A 294 -25.78 20.21 7.11
C ALA A 294 -26.46 18.82 7.20
N GLY A 295 -25.86 17.89 7.95
CA GLY A 295 -26.43 16.56 8.17
C GLY A 295 -26.09 15.52 7.09
N ASN A 296 -25.34 15.88 6.04
CA ASN A 296 -24.85 14.98 5.02
C ASN A 296 -23.32 15.01 4.93
N THR A 297 -22.74 13.98 4.33
CA THR A 297 -21.30 13.88 4.08
C THR A 297 -21.05 13.63 2.60
N ASP A 298 -20.23 14.49 2.01
CA ASP A 298 -19.89 14.45 0.60
C ASP A 298 -18.38 14.51 0.36
N LEU A 299 -17.98 14.14 -0.86
CA LEU A 299 -16.62 14.30 -1.34
C LEU A 299 -16.40 15.72 -1.89
N TYR A 300 -15.27 16.28 -1.52
CA TYR A 300 -14.78 17.57 -1.96
C TYR A 300 -13.36 17.48 -2.45
N ARG A 301 -12.96 18.37 -3.33
CA ARG A 301 -11.56 18.62 -3.65
C ARG A 301 -11.20 20.09 -3.43
N VAL A 302 -9.96 20.34 -3.11
CA VAL A 302 -9.38 21.67 -2.97
C VAL A 302 -8.00 21.68 -3.61
N SER A 303 -7.51 22.86 -4.06
CA SER A 303 -6.11 22.97 -4.46
C SER A 303 -5.18 22.57 -3.30
N ALA A 304 -4.11 21.84 -3.58
CA ALA A 304 -3.10 21.51 -2.58
C ALA A 304 -2.46 22.78 -1.94
N ALA A 305 -2.51 23.92 -2.62
CA ALA A 305 -2.11 25.23 -2.09
C ALA A 305 -3.13 25.83 -1.11
N GLY A 306 -4.35 25.31 -1.06
CA GLY A 306 -5.50 25.85 -0.32
C GLY A 306 -6.50 26.56 -1.23
N GLY A 307 -7.52 27.15 -0.65
CA GLY A 307 -8.58 27.86 -1.37
C GLY A 307 -9.97 27.32 -1.06
N THR A 308 -10.95 27.63 -1.90
CA THR A 308 -12.34 27.20 -1.73
C THR A 308 -12.53 25.75 -2.17
N PRO A 309 -13.05 24.86 -1.31
CA PRO A 309 -13.37 23.49 -1.68
C PRO A 309 -14.47 23.43 -2.75
N GLN A 310 -14.28 22.55 -3.72
CA GLN A 310 -15.28 22.19 -4.72
C GLN A 310 -15.95 20.88 -4.32
N ARG A 311 -17.28 20.88 -4.21
CA ARG A 311 -18.09 19.67 -3.94
C ARG A 311 -18.15 18.78 -5.19
N LEU A 312 -17.93 17.48 -5.05
CA LEU A 312 -17.94 16.50 -6.14
C LEU A 312 -19.17 15.58 -6.09
N THR A 313 -19.71 15.30 -4.90
CA THR A 313 -20.92 14.48 -4.76
C THR A 313 -22.04 15.27 -4.08
N THR A 314 -23.29 14.95 -4.42
CA THR A 314 -24.50 15.65 -3.94
C THR A 314 -25.63 14.70 -3.58
N SER A 315 -25.33 13.39 -3.48
CA SER A 315 -26.30 12.35 -3.09
C SER A 315 -26.78 12.59 -1.64
N PRO A 316 -28.01 12.23 -1.29
CA PRO A 316 -28.45 12.23 0.10
C PRO A 316 -27.76 11.18 0.97
N GLY A 317 -27.06 10.20 0.36
CA GLY A 317 -26.23 9.22 1.06
C GLY A 317 -24.91 9.81 1.55
N ILE A 318 -24.30 9.13 2.51
CA ILE A 318 -22.98 9.45 3.05
C ILE A 318 -21.89 8.99 2.06
N ASP A 319 -21.20 9.92 1.42
CA ASP A 319 -20.12 9.68 0.46
C ASP A 319 -18.76 10.00 1.08
N THR A 320 -17.90 9.00 1.24
CA THR A 320 -16.61 9.17 1.93
C THR A 320 -15.47 8.35 1.33
N GLY A 321 -14.25 8.55 1.86
CA GLY A 321 -13.11 7.67 1.62
C GLY A 321 -12.57 7.67 0.19
N GLY A 322 -12.67 8.78 -0.53
CA GLY A 322 -12.29 8.88 -1.93
C GLY A 322 -10.80 8.58 -2.21
N SER A 323 -10.52 7.87 -3.32
CA SER A 323 -9.17 7.59 -3.83
C SER A 323 -9.13 7.74 -5.34
N TYR A 324 -8.20 8.55 -5.85
CA TYR A 324 -7.99 8.70 -7.30
C TYR A 324 -7.43 7.43 -7.93
N SER A 325 -7.80 7.18 -9.20
CA SER A 325 -7.04 6.30 -10.09
C SER A 325 -5.64 6.87 -10.37
N PRO A 326 -4.63 6.04 -10.71
CA PRO A 326 -3.26 6.52 -10.89
C PRO A 326 -3.10 7.52 -12.05
N ASP A 327 -3.97 7.46 -13.05
CA ASP A 327 -4.04 8.43 -14.17
C ASP A 327 -4.80 9.73 -13.80
N GLY A 328 -5.40 9.78 -12.61
CA GLY A 328 -6.16 10.93 -12.12
C GLY A 328 -7.53 11.13 -12.77
N SER A 329 -7.96 10.24 -13.67
CA SER A 329 -9.21 10.40 -14.43
C SER A 329 -10.46 10.01 -13.66
N ARG A 330 -10.33 9.12 -12.65
CA ARG A 330 -11.45 8.57 -11.88
C ARG A 330 -11.20 8.62 -10.38
N ILE A 331 -12.27 8.47 -9.61
CA ILE A 331 -12.25 8.37 -8.14
C ILE A 331 -13.10 7.17 -7.75
N VAL A 332 -12.55 6.28 -6.90
CA VAL A 332 -13.32 5.29 -6.16
C VAL A 332 -13.66 5.85 -4.79
N PHE A 333 -14.86 5.57 -4.30
CA PHE A 333 -15.35 6.04 -3.00
C PHE A 333 -16.38 5.08 -2.42
N GLU A 334 -16.72 5.26 -1.16
CA GLU A 334 -17.79 4.51 -0.49
C GLU A 334 -19.02 5.38 -0.31
N SER A 335 -20.21 4.76 -0.45
CA SER A 335 -21.49 5.42 -0.30
C SER A 335 -22.55 4.47 0.27
N ASP A 336 -23.43 4.98 1.13
CA ASP A 336 -24.57 4.22 1.65
C ASP A 336 -25.90 4.50 0.90
N ARG A 337 -25.84 5.27 -0.20
CA ARG A 337 -27.01 5.68 -1.02
C ARG A 337 -27.87 4.52 -1.53
N SER A 338 -27.34 3.30 -1.55
CA SER A 338 -28.08 2.08 -1.96
C SER A 338 -28.55 1.23 -0.76
N GLY A 339 -28.71 1.80 0.43
CA GLY A 339 -29.20 1.13 1.63
C GLY A 339 -28.12 0.49 2.52
N GLY A 340 -26.87 0.48 2.07
CA GLY A 340 -25.70 0.03 2.82
C GLY A 340 -24.43 0.52 2.17
N GLN A 341 -23.36 0.62 2.95
CA GLN A 341 -22.08 1.13 2.51
C GLN A 341 -21.47 0.25 1.41
N GLN A 342 -21.35 0.78 0.20
CA GLN A 342 -20.88 0.12 -1.00
C GLN A 342 -19.84 0.97 -1.73
N LEU A 343 -19.07 0.37 -2.64
CA LEU A 343 -18.08 1.06 -3.45
C LEU A 343 -18.69 1.57 -4.75
N TYR A 344 -18.33 2.80 -5.08
CA TYR A 344 -18.69 3.50 -6.30
C TYR A 344 -17.44 4.02 -7.00
N VAL A 345 -17.52 4.14 -8.31
CA VAL A 345 -16.51 4.82 -9.14
C VAL A 345 -17.20 5.97 -9.87
N MET A 346 -16.49 7.09 -9.99
CA MET A 346 -16.94 8.27 -10.73
C MET A 346 -15.78 8.88 -11.53
N ASN A 347 -16.07 9.76 -12.46
CA ASN A 347 -15.07 10.62 -13.08
C ASN A 347 -14.48 11.60 -12.05
N ALA A 348 -13.28 12.11 -12.27
CA ALA A 348 -12.59 13.02 -11.35
C ALA A 348 -13.30 14.37 -11.16
N ASP A 349 -14.25 14.72 -12.04
CA ASP A 349 -15.12 15.91 -11.93
C ASP A 349 -16.40 15.67 -11.10
N GLY A 350 -16.64 14.43 -10.62
CA GLY A 350 -17.82 14.01 -9.88
C GLY A 350 -18.95 13.41 -10.73
N SER A 351 -18.83 13.40 -12.05
CA SER A 351 -19.82 12.85 -12.96
C SER A 351 -19.73 11.31 -13.07
N ASN A 352 -20.73 10.68 -13.70
CA ASN A 352 -20.76 9.26 -14.02
C ASN A 352 -20.53 8.33 -12.80
N GLN A 353 -21.29 8.54 -11.72
CA GLN A 353 -21.18 7.76 -10.49
C GLN A 353 -21.84 6.40 -10.65
N GLN A 354 -21.07 5.32 -10.55
CA GLN A 354 -21.53 3.94 -10.73
C GLN A 354 -21.12 3.06 -9.55
N ARG A 355 -22.06 2.23 -9.05
CA ARG A 355 -21.76 1.23 -8.03
C ARG A 355 -20.96 0.08 -8.65
N ILE A 356 -19.93 -0.39 -7.95
CA ILE A 356 -19.06 -1.48 -8.37
C ILE A 356 -19.07 -2.69 -7.42
N SER A 357 -19.54 -2.56 -6.18
CA SER A 357 -19.62 -3.68 -5.23
C SER A 357 -21.07 -4.15 -5.05
N PHE A 358 -21.30 -5.45 -5.15
CA PHE A 358 -22.64 -6.08 -5.11
C PHE A 358 -22.69 -7.27 -4.15
N GLY A 359 -21.59 -7.65 -3.51
CA GLY A 359 -21.54 -8.73 -2.54
C GLY A 359 -22.25 -8.40 -1.23
N GLY A 360 -22.48 -9.41 -0.40
CA GLY A 360 -23.04 -9.23 0.94
C GLY A 360 -22.11 -8.42 1.86
N GLY A 361 -22.70 -7.79 2.89
CA GLY A 361 -21.97 -6.95 3.84
C GLY A 361 -21.76 -5.51 3.36
N ARG A 362 -20.85 -4.81 4.03
CA ARG A 362 -20.48 -3.41 3.75
C ARG A 362 -19.04 -3.36 3.24
N TYR A 363 -18.74 -2.35 2.47
CA TYR A 363 -17.40 -2.09 1.92
C TYR A 363 -16.95 -0.70 2.32
N ALA A 364 -15.70 -0.57 2.78
CA ALA A 364 -15.14 0.67 3.30
C ALA A 364 -13.68 0.88 2.87
N THR A 365 -13.18 2.08 3.05
CA THR A 365 -11.79 2.49 2.87
C THR A 365 -11.18 2.06 1.52
N PRO A 366 -11.83 2.33 0.38
CA PRO A 366 -11.30 1.92 -0.91
C PRO A 366 -10.01 2.66 -1.27
N VAL A 367 -9.07 1.94 -1.88
CA VAL A 367 -7.81 2.51 -2.37
C VAL A 367 -7.48 1.94 -3.74
N TRP A 368 -7.34 2.80 -4.73
CA TRP A 368 -6.94 2.38 -6.07
C TRP A 368 -5.48 1.95 -6.09
N SER A 369 -5.20 0.82 -6.76
CA SER A 369 -3.84 0.31 -6.99
C SER A 369 -3.03 1.30 -7.82
N PRO A 370 -1.72 1.49 -7.55
CA PRO A 370 -0.84 2.30 -8.39
C PRO A 370 -0.70 1.75 -9.82
N ARG A 371 -1.09 0.50 -10.06
CA ARG A 371 -1.14 -0.12 -11.40
C ARG A 371 -2.44 0.20 -12.16
N GLY A 372 -3.47 0.68 -11.48
CA GLY A 372 -4.78 0.98 -12.07
C GLY A 372 -5.70 -0.21 -12.28
N ASP A 373 -5.23 -1.42 -12.05
CA ASP A 373 -5.89 -2.69 -12.32
C ASP A 373 -6.82 -3.19 -11.19
N LEU A 374 -6.55 -2.78 -9.95
CA LEU A 374 -7.26 -3.24 -8.77
C LEU A 374 -7.68 -2.08 -7.85
N ILE A 375 -8.70 -2.36 -7.03
CA ILE A 375 -9.14 -1.56 -5.90
C ILE A 375 -9.04 -2.45 -4.65
N ALA A 376 -8.27 -2.02 -3.64
CA ALA A 376 -8.27 -2.62 -2.32
C ALA A 376 -9.35 -1.99 -1.45
N PHE A 377 -9.93 -2.74 -0.53
CA PHE A 377 -11.00 -2.28 0.36
C PHE A 377 -11.01 -3.06 1.67
N THR A 378 -11.72 -2.53 2.65
CA THR A 378 -12.12 -3.26 3.86
C THR A 378 -13.54 -3.79 3.66
N LYS A 379 -13.74 -5.11 3.74
CA LYS A 379 -15.07 -5.75 3.77
C LYS A 379 -15.51 -5.99 5.19
N ILE A 380 -16.73 -5.59 5.51
CA ILE A 380 -17.34 -5.71 6.83
C ILE A 380 -18.53 -6.66 6.74
N GLN A 381 -18.31 -7.90 7.18
CA GLN A 381 -19.34 -8.95 7.21
C GLN A 381 -19.02 -9.93 8.35
N GLY A 382 -19.53 -9.62 9.55
CA GLY A 382 -19.18 -10.34 10.78
C GLY A 382 -17.75 -10.06 11.29
N ALA A 383 -16.80 -9.85 10.39
CA ALA A 383 -15.42 -9.43 10.62
C ALA A 383 -15.02 -8.34 9.62
N PHE A 384 -13.87 -7.70 9.86
CA PHE A 384 -13.28 -6.72 8.95
C PHE A 384 -12.11 -7.38 8.23
N ARG A 385 -12.14 -7.44 6.92
CA ARG A 385 -11.14 -8.13 6.11
C ARG A 385 -10.68 -7.27 4.95
N ILE A 386 -9.41 -7.37 4.64
CA ILE A 386 -8.86 -6.73 3.44
C ILE A 386 -9.21 -7.58 2.23
N GLY A 387 -9.76 -6.93 1.22
CA GLY A 387 -10.09 -7.53 -0.08
C GLY A 387 -9.64 -6.68 -1.24
N ILE A 388 -9.67 -7.26 -2.42
CA ILE A 388 -9.38 -6.63 -3.71
C ILE A 388 -10.47 -6.97 -4.71
N MET A 389 -10.68 -6.07 -5.68
CA MET A 389 -11.50 -6.31 -6.87
C MET A 389 -10.99 -5.45 -8.04
N SER A 390 -11.43 -5.75 -9.26
CA SER A 390 -11.16 -4.86 -10.40
C SER A 390 -11.96 -3.56 -10.29
N PRO A 391 -11.58 -2.49 -11.02
CA PRO A 391 -12.35 -1.25 -11.06
C PRO A 391 -13.78 -1.39 -11.65
N SER A 392 -14.07 -2.51 -12.30
CA SER A 392 -15.43 -2.88 -12.74
C SER A 392 -16.23 -3.68 -11.69
N GLY A 393 -15.64 -3.96 -10.53
CA GLY A 393 -16.25 -4.74 -9.45
C GLY A 393 -16.16 -6.26 -9.61
N GLN A 394 -15.45 -6.75 -10.62
CA GLN A 394 -15.26 -8.18 -10.86
C GLN A 394 -14.07 -8.72 -10.07
N GLY A 395 -14.05 -10.05 -9.86
CA GLY A 395 -12.91 -10.74 -9.26
C GLY A 395 -12.69 -10.38 -7.78
N GLU A 396 -13.77 -10.14 -7.02
CA GLU A 396 -13.66 -9.91 -5.58
C GLU A 396 -12.93 -11.09 -4.91
N LYS A 397 -11.86 -10.77 -4.19
CA LYS A 397 -11.08 -11.72 -3.41
C LYS A 397 -10.75 -11.12 -2.04
N LEU A 398 -11.02 -11.87 -0.97
CA LEU A 398 -10.57 -11.52 0.37
C LEU A 398 -9.16 -12.07 0.58
N LEU A 399 -8.25 -11.22 1.02
CA LEU A 399 -6.84 -11.55 1.24
C LEU A 399 -6.54 -11.94 2.69
N THR A 400 -7.33 -11.44 3.64
CA THR A 400 -7.12 -11.70 5.07
C THR A 400 -8.31 -12.40 5.70
N ASN A 401 -8.08 -13.09 6.82
CA ASN A 401 -9.11 -13.82 7.55
C ASN A 401 -9.07 -13.56 9.06
N SER A 402 -8.68 -12.36 9.47
CA SER A 402 -8.66 -11.93 10.86
C SER A 402 -10.00 -11.33 11.31
N TRP A 403 -10.08 -10.97 12.59
CA TRP A 403 -11.25 -10.33 13.17
C TRP A 403 -11.44 -8.89 12.70
N GLN A 404 -10.37 -8.08 12.69
CA GLN A 404 -10.48 -6.65 12.39
C GLN A 404 -9.21 -6.15 11.70
N ASP A 405 -9.22 -6.20 10.37
CA ASP A 405 -8.20 -5.68 9.47
C ASP A 405 -8.79 -4.51 8.69
N GLU A 406 -8.16 -3.34 8.75
CA GLU A 406 -8.70 -2.11 8.17
C GLU A 406 -7.63 -1.25 7.49
N GLY A 407 -8.09 -0.35 6.62
CA GLY A 407 -7.30 0.74 6.06
C GLY A 407 -6.16 0.27 5.15
N PRO A 408 -6.45 -0.45 4.04
CA PRO A 408 -5.42 -0.94 3.14
C PRO A 408 -4.64 0.20 2.48
N SER A 409 -3.35 -0.02 2.27
CA SER A 409 -2.45 0.87 1.53
C SER A 409 -1.52 0.05 0.66
N TRP A 410 -1.42 0.40 -0.62
CA TRP A 410 -0.63 -0.32 -1.61
C TRP A 410 0.87 -0.02 -1.49
N SER A 411 1.70 -1.04 -1.71
CA SER A 411 3.11 -0.86 -2.05
C SER A 411 3.26 -0.12 -3.39
N PRO A 412 4.40 0.55 -3.66
CA PRO A 412 4.62 1.28 -4.91
C PRO A 412 4.37 0.47 -6.18
N ASN A 413 4.68 -0.84 -6.17
CA ASN A 413 4.48 -1.73 -7.31
C ASN A 413 3.09 -2.39 -7.37
N GLY A 414 2.20 -2.10 -6.41
CA GLY A 414 0.85 -2.66 -6.37
C GLY A 414 0.76 -4.17 -6.11
N ARG A 415 1.79 -4.79 -5.51
CA ARG A 415 1.83 -6.24 -5.25
C ARG A 415 1.61 -6.61 -3.79
N VAL A 416 1.77 -5.67 -2.88
CA VAL A 416 1.63 -5.87 -1.44
C VAL A 416 0.71 -4.81 -0.87
N LEU A 417 -0.13 -5.19 0.06
CA LEU A 417 -0.98 -4.31 0.85
C LEU A 417 -0.45 -4.24 2.29
N MET A 418 -0.38 -3.05 2.84
CA MET A 418 -0.21 -2.82 4.27
C MET A 418 -1.54 -2.36 4.85
N PHE A 419 -1.86 -2.80 6.06
CA PHE A 419 -3.09 -2.47 6.78
C PHE A 419 -2.82 -2.50 8.27
N PHE A 420 -3.76 -2.06 9.09
CA PHE A 420 -3.66 -2.28 10.53
C PHE A 420 -4.64 -3.34 10.99
N ARG A 421 -4.20 -4.13 11.97
CA ARG A 421 -4.99 -5.17 12.64
C ARG A 421 -5.24 -4.76 14.07
N GLN A 422 -6.51 -4.68 14.43
CA GLN A 422 -6.91 -4.40 15.80
C GLN A 422 -7.11 -5.73 16.56
N GLY A 423 -6.40 -5.87 17.67
CA GLY A 423 -6.60 -7.01 18.59
C GLY A 423 -7.95 -6.94 19.30
N GLN A 424 -8.44 -8.11 19.75
CA GLN A 424 -9.70 -8.21 20.47
C GLN A 424 -9.60 -7.67 21.90
N GLY A 425 -10.72 -7.21 22.45
CA GLY A 425 -10.86 -6.77 23.83
C GLY A 425 -10.41 -5.33 24.11
N ASN A 426 -10.49 -4.96 25.40
CA ASN A 426 -10.17 -3.59 25.85
C ASN A 426 -8.68 -3.25 25.81
N ALA A 427 -7.82 -4.26 25.87
CA ALA A 427 -6.36 -4.14 25.77
C ALA A 427 -5.85 -4.37 24.33
N GLY A 428 -6.75 -4.53 23.36
CA GLY A 428 -6.40 -4.82 21.97
C GLY A 428 -5.47 -3.76 21.40
N LYS A 429 -4.26 -4.18 21.02
CA LYS A 429 -3.26 -3.34 20.36
C LYS A 429 -3.59 -3.24 18.88
N ALA A 430 -3.24 -2.12 18.27
CA ALA A 430 -3.24 -1.97 16.83
C ALA A 430 -1.83 -2.23 16.32
N ASP A 431 -1.67 -3.23 15.46
CA ASP A 431 -0.40 -3.57 14.82
C ASP A 431 -0.50 -3.37 13.31
N LEU A 432 0.62 -3.01 12.68
CA LEU A 432 0.70 -2.97 11.22
C LEU A 432 1.01 -4.36 10.67
N TRP A 433 0.31 -4.73 9.61
CA TRP A 433 0.45 -5.98 8.90
C TRP A 433 0.57 -5.75 7.40
N SER A 434 1.17 -6.66 6.70
CA SER A 434 1.19 -6.68 5.24
C SER A 434 0.77 -8.05 4.70
N VAL A 435 0.20 -8.05 3.51
CA VAL A 435 -0.21 -9.25 2.77
C VAL A 435 0.03 -9.03 1.28
N ASP A 436 0.46 -10.05 0.57
CA ASP A 436 0.58 -10.03 -0.89
C ASP A 436 -0.78 -10.31 -1.57
N LEU A 437 -0.84 -10.20 -2.89
CA LEU A 437 -2.07 -10.45 -3.67
C LEU A 437 -2.50 -11.92 -3.65
N THR A 438 -1.64 -12.86 -3.25
CA THR A 438 -2.02 -14.27 -3.08
C THR A 438 -2.84 -14.48 -1.81
N GLY A 439 -2.66 -13.64 -0.80
CA GLY A 439 -3.25 -13.76 0.53
C GLY A 439 -2.50 -14.75 1.42
N VAL A 440 -1.38 -15.30 0.97
CA VAL A 440 -0.61 -16.34 1.70
C VAL A 440 0.52 -15.73 2.53
N ASN A 441 1.21 -14.72 1.98
CA ASN A 441 2.34 -14.08 2.65
C ASN A 441 1.86 -12.94 3.56
N GLU A 442 1.11 -13.31 4.61
CA GLU A 442 0.64 -12.37 5.63
C GLU A 442 1.67 -12.27 6.77
N ARG A 443 2.12 -11.06 7.10
CA ARG A 443 3.12 -10.84 8.15
C ARG A 443 2.91 -9.54 8.92
N ARG A 444 3.33 -9.53 10.18
CA ARG A 444 3.39 -8.32 10.99
C ARG A 444 4.57 -7.44 10.55
N VAL A 445 4.32 -6.15 10.42
CA VAL A 445 5.36 -5.13 10.22
C VAL A 445 5.72 -4.53 11.58
N PRO A 446 6.97 -4.63 12.04
CA PRO A 446 7.34 -4.18 13.37
C PRO A 446 7.22 -2.65 13.51
N THR A 447 6.61 -2.22 14.59
CA THR A 447 6.55 -0.82 15.02
C THR A 447 6.96 -0.73 16.50
N PRO A 448 7.62 0.36 16.94
CA PRO A 448 8.02 0.51 18.34
C PRO A 448 6.84 0.55 19.32
N LEU A 449 5.68 1.02 18.87
CA LEU A 449 4.46 1.20 19.63
C LEU A 449 3.27 0.72 18.79
N ASP A 450 2.05 0.81 19.32
CA ASP A 450 0.83 0.53 18.55
C ASP A 450 0.80 1.41 17.29
N GLY A 451 0.32 0.86 16.17
CA GLY A 451 0.28 1.54 14.88
C GLY A 451 -1.05 1.36 14.15
N SER A 452 -1.62 2.45 13.64
CA SER A 452 -2.82 2.44 12.81
C SER A 452 -2.67 3.35 11.57
N ASP A 453 -3.65 3.31 10.69
CA ASP A 453 -3.75 4.17 9.48
C ASP A 453 -2.47 4.19 8.61
N PRO A 454 -1.86 3.06 8.24
CA PRO A 454 -0.64 3.06 7.44
C PRO A 454 -0.90 3.67 6.06
N ALA A 455 0.09 4.41 5.58
CA ALA A 455 0.13 4.85 4.19
C ALA A 455 1.52 4.58 3.62
N TRP A 456 1.58 3.68 2.66
CA TRP A 456 2.80 3.37 1.93
C TRP A 456 3.10 4.49 0.94
N GLY A 457 4.30 5.04 1.00
CA GLY A 457 4.76 6.08 0.08
C GLY A 457 5.28 5.51 -1.23
N PRO A 458 5.42 6.36 -2.26
CA PRO A 458 6.11 5.98 -3.50
C PRO A 458 7.57 5.60 -3.25
N LEU A 459 8.26 5.07 -4.30
CA LEU A 459 9.70 4.83 -4.25
C LEU A 459 10.47 6.14 -4.00
N ARG A 460 11.53 6.04 -3.21
CA ARG A 460 12.42 7.18 -2.92
C ARG A 460 13.26 7.52 -4.16
N PRO A 461 13.44 8.82 -4.49
CA PRO A 461 14.19 9.26 -5.67
C PRO A 461 15.68 8.90 -5.60
#